data_74cdb437adc4b4684d4f704a9780b1cd
#
_entry.id   74cdb437adc4b4684d4f704a9780b1cd
#
_cell.length_a   1.000
_cell.length_b   1.000
_cell.length_c   1.000
_cell.angle_alpha   90.00
_cell.angle_beta   90.00
_cell.angle_gamma   90.00
#
_symmetry.space_group_name_H-M   'P 1'
#
loop_
_entity.id
_entity.type
_entity.pdbx_description
1 polymer ?
#
loop_
_entity_poly.entity_id
_entity_poly.type
_entity_poly.pdbx_seq_one_letter_code
_entity_poly.pdbx_strand_id
1 'polypeptide(L)'
;MQPKISKTLEGIIARSAFNTTKAGMTHSFKDFLTLELLREEGSLAYQLLSSRLKDWELYQVRLRIEREIITVKPQESLSPETFFRDFTEELLATSGAVRSVSTAHALLAVIKDRTTATSRVLEMYHVTPEIVAEELQKFSVGDDFRSEIQVHMLDFGEENKSAGKESEHLLDKFGVNLTRLAREGKI
;
A
#
# COMPACT_ATOMS: atom_id res chain seq x y z
N MET A 1 22.09 -7.61 7.70
CA MET A 1 21.36 -7.53 6.43
C MET A 1 20.24 -6.51 6.59
N GLN A 2 20.27 -5.44 5.83
CA GLN A 2 19.18 -4.46 5.89
C GLN A 2 17.92 -5.03 5.30
N PRO A 3 16.74 -4.84 5.92
CA PRO A 3 15.49 -5.26 5.37
C PRO A 3 15.20 -4.52 4.06
N LYS A 4 14.62 -5.22 3.11
CA LYS A 4 14.24 -4.64 1.83
C LYS A 4 12.78 -4.18 1.88
N ILE A 5 12.52 -3.00 1.36
CA ILE A 5 11.15 -2.50 1.19
C ILE A 5 10.59 -3.06 -0.11
N SER A 6 9.34 -3.55 -0.09
CA SER A 6 8.68 -4.00 -1.30
C SER A 6 8.53 -2.83 -2.28
N LYS A 7 8.61 -3.10 -3.57
CA LYS A 7 8.47 -2.04 -4.58
C LYS A 7 7.06 -1.47 -4.66
N THR A 8 6.06 -2.28 -4.36
CA THR A 8 4.69 -1.80 -4.18
C THR A 8 4.65 -0.72 -3.10
N LEU A 9 5.29 -0.98 -1.96
CA LEU A 9 5.36 -0.03 -0.86
C LEU A 9 6.18 1.22 -1.22
N GLU A 10 7.32 1.06 -1.87
CA GLU A 10 8.12 2.21 -2.34
C GLU A 10 7.30 3.15 -3.23
N GLY A 11 6.56 2.59 -4.18
CA GLY A 11 5.67 3.36 -5.05
C GLY A 11 4.57 4.08 -4.29
N ILE A 12 3.97 3.42 -3.31
CA ILE A 12 2.94 4.00 -2.45
C ILE A 12 3.50 5.15 -1.62
N ILE A 13 4.68 4.97 -1.00
CA ILE A 13 5.33 6.03 -0.22
C ILE A 13 5.65 7.24 -1.12
N ALA A 14 6.18 7.01 -2.31
CA ALA A 14 6.52 8.07 -3.26
C ALA A 14 5.27 8.87 -3.69
N ARG A 15 4.18 8.21 -4.04
CA ARG A 15 2.92 8.87 -4.39
C ARG A 15 2.33 9.64 -3.22
N SER A 16 2.38 9.07 -2.03
CA SER A 16 1.89 9.71 -0.81
C SER A 16 2.69 10.97 -0.47
N ALA A 17 4.02 10.90 -0.58
CA ALA A 17 4.90 12.05 -0.38
C ALA A 17 4.59 13.17 -1.39
N PHE A 18 4.42 12.83 -2.65
CA PHE A 18 4.05 13.79 -3.69
C PHE A 18 2.71 14.46 -3.40
N ASN A 19 1.69 13.66 -3.06
CA ASN A 19 0.35 14.18 -2.77
C ASN A 19 0.34 15.08 -1.53
N THR A 20 1.08 14.70 -0.49
CA THR A 20 1.22 15.49 0.74
C THR A 20 1.86 16.85 0.45
N THR A 21 2.94 16.86 -0.31
CA THR A 21 3.64 18.10 -0.70
C THR A 21 2.73 18.97 -1.56
N LYS A 22 2.05 18.39 -2.55
CA LYS A 22 1.14 19.11 -3.43
C LYS A 22 -0.02 19.74 -2.67
N ALA A 23 -0.53 19.06 -1.64
CA ALA A 23 -1.60 19.57 -0.80
C ALA A 23 -1.12 20.60 0.25
N GLY A 24 0.19 20.69 0.49
CA GLY A 24 0.74 21.58 1.52
C GLY A 24 0.41 21.14 2.95
N MET A 25 0.18 19.84 3.17
CA MET A 25 -0.34 19.30 4.43
C MET A 25 0.67 18.37 5.11
N THR A 26 1.74 18.93 5.66
CA THR A 26 2.85 18.20 6.28
C THR A 26 2.41 17.15 7.31
N HIS A 27 1.41 17.45 8.12
CA HIS A 27 0.95 16.57 9.19
C HIS A 27 0.14 15.35 8.70
N SER A 28 -0.28 15.36 7.46
CA SER A 28 -1.20 14.35 6.92
C SER A 28 -0.51 13.31 6.06
N PHE A 29 0.83 13.26 6.05
CA PHE A 29 1.57 12.30 5.20
C PHE A 29 1.12 10.87 5.44
N LYS A 30 1.04 10.42 6.70
CA LYS A 30 0.62 9.07 7.04
C LYS A 30 -0.84 8.79 6.65
N ASP A 31 -1.68 9.80 6.69
CA ASP A 31 -3.07 9.68 6.24
C ASP A 31 -3.17 9.58 4.71
N PHE A 32 -2.39 10.37 3.97
CA PHE A 32 -2.26 10.21 2.53
C PHE A 32 -1.72 8.82 2.16
N LEU A 33 -0.75 8.32 2.93
CA LEU A 33 -0.23 6.96 2.77
C LEU A 33 -1.34 5.93 2.91
N THR A 34 -2.19 6.05 3.91
CA THR A 34 -3.33 5.14 4.09
C THR A 34 -4.30 5.19 2.91
N LEU A 35 -4.59 6.37 2.38
CA LEU A 35 -5.45 6.50 1.21
C LEU A 35 -4.87 5.76 -0.02
N GLU A 36 -3.55 5.85 -0.21
CA GLU A 36 -2.88 5.12 -1.28
C GLU A 36 -2.87 3.60 -1.03
N LEU A 37 -2.69 3.17 0.23
CA LEU A 37 -2.81 1.75 0.60
C LEU A 37 -4.21 1.20 0.30
N LEU A 38 -5.25 1.98 0.55
CA LEU A 38 -6.64 1.59 0.26
C LEU A 38 -6.97 1.54 -1.23
N ARG A 39 -6.18 2.19 -2.07
CA ARG A 39 -6.32 2.10 -3.54
C ARG A 39 -5.64 0.88 -4.12
N GLU A 40 -4.65 0.34 -3.43
CA GLU A 40 -3.84 -0.79 -3.90
C GLU A 40 -4.46 -2.11 -3.41
N GLU A 41 -5.49 -2.59 -4.12
CA GLU A 41 -6.27 -3.78 -3.74
C GLU A 41 -5.43 -5.05 -3.66
N GLY A 42 -4.34 -5.14 -4.42
CA GLY A 42 -3.40 -6.25 -4.38
C GLY A 42 -2.40 -6.21 -3.23
N SER A 43 -2.37 -5.12 -2.43
CA SER A 43 -1.43 -4.98 -1.32
C SER A 43 -1.82 -5.82 -0.12
N LEU A 44 -0.83 -6.22 0.69
CA LEU A 44 -1.09 -6.94 1.94
C LEU A 44 -1.89 -6.09 2.94
N ALA A 45 -1.66 -4.77 2.97
CA ALA A 45 -2.44 -3.86 3.81
C ALA A 45 -3.91 -3.89 3.44
N TYR A 46 -4.24 -3.83 2.15
CA TYR A 46 -5.62 -3.91 1.68
C TYR A 46 -6.24 -5.27 2.01
N GLN A 47 -5.53 -6.36 1.74
CA GLN A 47 -6.00 -7.71 2.06
C GLN A 47 -6.28 -7.88 3.55
N LEU A 48 -5.39 -7.36 4.40
CA LEU A 48 -5.56 -7.39 5.84
C LEU A 48 -6.82 -6.62 6.27
N LEU A 49 -7.00 -5.42 5.77
CA LEU A 49 -8.17 -4.60 6.08
C LEU A 49 -9.46 -5.23 5.54
N SER A 50 -9.45 -5.78 4.34
CA SER A 50 -10.61 -6.42 3.73
C SER A 50 -11.00 -7.73 4.41
N SER A 51 -10.07 -8.37 5.13
CA SER A 51 -10.40 -9.53 5.97
C SER A 51 -11.17 -9.15 7.24
N ARG A 52 -11.09 -7.89 7.66
CA ARG A 52 -11.72 -7.38 8.89
C ARG A 52 -12.91 -6.47 8.62
N LEU A 53 -12.90 -5.77 7.51
CA LEU A 53 -13.89 -4.76 7.15
C LEU A 53 -14.61 -5.16 5.86
N LYS A 54 -15.88 -4.89 5.80
CA LYS A 54 -16.67 -5.06 4.57
C LYS A 54 -16.33 -3.93 3.59
N ASP A 55 -16.62 -4.14 2.31
CA ASP A 55 -16.34 -3.16 1.25
C ASP A 55 -16.93 -1.77 1.54
N TRP A 56 -18.14 -1.72 2.06
CA TRP A 56 -18.77 -0.45 2.41
C TRP A 56 -18.11 0.21 3.63
N GLU A 57 -17.57 -0.57 4.57
CA GLU A 57 -16.82 -0.05 5.71
C GLU A 57 -15.48 0.53 5.27
N LEU A 58 -14.77 -0.15 4.37
CA LEU A 58 -13.53 0.37 3.75
C LEU A 58 -13.79 1.69 3.03
N TYR A 59 -14.90 1.78 2.30
CA TYR A 59 -15.30 3.02 1.64
C TYR A 59 -15.56 4.14 2.65
N GLN A 60 -16.26 3.85 3.75
CA GLN A 60 -16.51 4.82 4.82
C GLN A 60 -15.22 5.26 5.53
N VAL A 61 -14.31 4.33 5.80
CA VAL A 61 -12.99 4.63 6.36
C VAL A 61 -12.26 5.63 5.46
N ARG A 62 -12.20 5.37 4.18
CA ARG A 62 -11.58 6.26 3.21
C ARG A 62 -12.20 7.65 3.23
N LEU A 63 -13.52 7.75 3.15
CA LEU A 63 -14.21 9.05 3.17
C LEU A 63 -13.96 9.82 4.46
N ARG A 64 -13.92 9.16 5.59
CA ARG A 64 -13.66 9.80 6.89
C ARG A 64 -12.23 10.34 6.96
N ILE A 65 -11.24 9.57 6.50
CA ILE A 65 -9.85 10.03 6.45
C ILE A 65 -9.72 11.23 5.51
N GLU A 66 -10.28 11.17 4.31
CA GLU A 66 -10.29 12.28 3.36
C GLU A 66 -10.89 13.55 3.97
N ARG A 67 -11.99 13.40 4.69
CA ARG A 67 -12.67 14.53 5.34
C ARG A 67 -11.81 15.16 6.44
N GLU A 68 -11.13 14.34 7.24
CA GLU A 68 -10.24 14.86 8.29
C GLU A 68 -9.01 15.57 7.70
N ILE A 69 -8.44 15.06 6.61
CA ILE A 69 -7.34 15.72 5.92
C ILE A 69 -7.74 17.13 5.46
N ILE A 70 -8.92 17.28 4.89
CA ILE A 70 -9.41 18.57 4.38
C ILE A 70 -9.59 19.60 5.50
N THR A 71 -9.85 19.18 6.72
CA THR A 71 -10.03 20.09 7.86
C THR A 71 -8.72 20.64 8.42
N VAL A 72 -7.59 20.03 8.08
CA VAL A 72 -6.27 20.49 8.52
C VAL A 72 -5.85 21.70 7.70
N LYS A 73 -5.38 22.75 8.38
CA LYS A 73 -4.86 23.94 7.68
C LYS A 73 -3.54 23.61 6.98
N PRO A 74 -3.36 24.05 5.74
CA PRO A 74 -2.09 23.90 5.06
C PRO A 74 -0.95 24.54 5.85
N GLN A 75 0.17 23.83 5.93
CA GLN A 75 1.41 24.33 6.54
C GLN A 75 2.54 24.26 5.53
N GLU A 76 3.65 24.90 5.87
CA GLU A 76 4.86 24.82 5.07
C GLU A 76 5.27 23.34 4.89
N SER A 77 5.28 22.87 3.65
CA SER A 77 5.48 21.45 3.38
C SER A 77 6.96 21.14 3.15
N LEU A 78 7.36 19.96 3.62
CA LEU A 78 8.64 19.37 3.30
C LEU A 78 8.64 18.88 1.84
N SER A 79 9.83 18.63 1.28
CA SER A 79 9.92 18.05 -0.07
C SER A 79 9.45 16.58 -0.06
N PRO A 80 8.98 16.06 -1.21
CA PRO A 80 8.61 14.64 -1.31
C PRO A 80 9.74 13.69 -0.91
N GLU A 81 10.98 14.04 -1.25
CA GLU A 81 12.17 13.24 -0.92
C GLU A 81 12.40 13.17 0.58
N THR A 82 12.12 14.24 1.31
CA THR A 82 12.24 14.28 2.77
C THR A 82 11.21 13.36 3.42
N PHE A 83 9.94 13.42 3.01
CA PHE A 83 8.90 12.51 3.49
C PHE A 83 9.24 11.05 3.21
N PHE A 84 9.67 10.76 2.01
CA PHE A 84 10.06 9.41 1.60
C PHE A 84 11.18 8.87 2.47
N ARG A 85 12.25 9.65 2.64
CA ARG A 85 13.40 9.25 3.44
C ARG A 85 13.03 9.04 4.91
N ASP A 86 12.40 10.04 5.52
CA ASP A 86 12.11 10.03 6.95
C ASP A 86 11.16 8.89 7.32
N PHE A 87 10.13 8.68 6.51
CA PHE A 87 9.22 7.56 6.73
C PHE A 87 9.86 6.20 6.48
N THR A 88 10.70 6.09 5.47
CA THR A 88 11.46 4.87 5.19
C THR A 88 12.37 4.51 6.36
N GLU A 89 13.09 5.48 6.91
CA GLU A 89 13.94 5.29 8.09
C GLU A 89 13.13 4.86 9.31
N GLU A 90 12.03 5.53 9.59
CA GLU A 90 11.10 5.15 10.67
C GLU A 90 10.61 3.71 10.50
N LEU A 91 10.21 3.36 9.30
CA LEU A 91 9.67 2.05 8.98
C LEU A 91 10.71 0.94 9.15
N LEU A 92 11.94 1.16 8.69
CA LEU A 92 13.04 0.23 8.87
C LEU A 92 13.42 0.06 10.35
N ALA A 93 13.40 1.14 11.11
CA ALA A 93 13.71 1.11 12.54
C ALA A 93 12.63 0.35 13.35
N THR A 94 11.37 0.43 12.93
CA THR A 94 10.24 -0.17 13.66
C THR A 94 9.90 -1.59 13.22
N SER A 95 10.36 -2.02 12.04
CA SER A 95 10.04 -3.33 11.48
C SER A 95 10.83 -4.50 12.09
N GLY A 96 11.84 -4.23 12.89
CA GLY A 96 12.61 -5.27 13.59
C GLY A 96 13.44 -6.15 12.65
N ALA A 97 13.50 -7.44 12.94
CA ALA A 97 14.34 -8.41 12.25
C ALA A 97 13.68 -9.04 11.01
N VAL A 98 12.78 -8.35 10.34
CA VAL A 98 12.13 -8.87 9.12
C VAL A 98 13.04 -8.71 7.90
N ARG A 99 12.98 -9.66 6.98
CA ARG A 99 13.76 -9.62 5.73
C ARG A 99 13.18 -8.65 4.71
N SER A 100 11.88 -8.47 4.73
CA SER A 100 11.17 -7.62 3.79
C SER A 100 10.07 -6.85 4.49
N VAL A 101 10.00 -5.57 4.21
CA VAL A 101 8.98 -4.65 4.76
C VAL A 101 7.89 -4.46 3.71
N SER A 102 6.68 -4.85 4.06
CA SER A 102 5.51 -4.81 3.20
C SER A 102 4.59 -3.62 3.52
N THR A 103 3.56 -3.48 2.69
CA THR A 103 2.49 -2.49 2.92
C THR A 103 1.79 -2.68 4.27
N ALA A 104 1.68 -3.93 4.76
CA ALA A 104 1.10 -4.21 6.08
C ALA A 104 1.95 -3.66 7.23
N HIS A 105 3.28 -3.68 7.10
CA HIS A 105 4.18 -3.02 8.07
C HIS A 105 3.99 -1.51 8.07
N ALA A 106 3.80 -0.91 6.90
CA ALA A 106 3.51 0.52 6.78
C ALA A 106 2.18 0.89 7.43
N LEU A 107 1.14 0.09 7.22
CA LEU A 107 -0.16 0.27 7.88
C LEU A 107 -0.02 0.20 9.40
N LEU A 108 0.73 -0.77 9.91
CA LEU A 108 0.98 -0.89 11.35
C LEU A 108 1.69 0.33 11.92
N ALA A 109 2.71 0.84 11.23
CA ALA A 109 3.42 2.07 11.64
C ALA A 109 2.47 3.28 11.70
N VAL A 110 1.58 3.42 10.72
CA VAL A 110 0.59 4.51 10.71
C VAL A 110 -0.40 4.38 11.86
N ILE A 111 -0.94 3.18 12.09
CA ILE A 111 -1.93 2.94 13.15
C ILE A 111 -1.34 3.14 14.54
N LYS A 112 -0.08 2.81 14.75
CA LYS A 112 0.62 3.04 16.02
C LYS A 112 0.75 4.51 16.35
N ASP A 113 0.80 5.36 15.36
CA ASP A 113 0.82 6.81 15.55
C ASP A 113 -0.60 7.33 15.81
N ARG A 114 -0.90 7.52 17.08
CA ARG A 114 -2.21 7.96 17.56
C ARG A 114 -2.59 9.39 17.14
N THR A 115 -1.66 10.14 16.59
CA THR A 115 -1.94 11.49 16.08
C THR A 115 -2.57 11.49 14.70
N THR A 116 -2.55 10.36 14.00
CA THR A 116 -3.12 10.25 12.65
C THR A 116 -4.64 10.13 12.66
N ALA A 117 -5.28 10.65 11.62
CA ALA A 117 -6.70 10.42 11.38
C ALA A 117 -6.97 8.93 11.14
N THR A 118 -6.08 8.25 10.45
CA THR A 118 -6.16 6.81 10.19
C THR A 118 -6.33 6.00 11.48
N SER A 119 -5.50 6.27 12.48
CA SER A 119 -5.58 5.57 13.78
C SER A 119 -6.96 5.76 14.43
N ARG A 120 -7.44 7.00 14.49
CA ARG A 120 -8.75 7.30 15.06
C ARG A 120 -9.91 6.66 14.30
N VAL A 121 -9.89 6.75 12.99
CA VAL A 121 -10.96 6.21 12.13
C VAL A 121 -11.00 4.69 12.21
N LEU A 122 -9.86 4.03 12.11
CA LEU A 122 -9.79 2.56 12.19
C LEU A 122 -10.19 2.03 13.57
N GLU A 123 -9.88 2.75 14.63
CA GLU A 123 -10.33 2.40 15.99
C GLU A 123 -11.86 2.38 16.08
N MET A 124 -12.56 3.28 15.41
CA MET A 124 -14.03 3.28 15.35
C MET A 124 -14.60 2.00 14.73
N TYR A 125 -13.84 1.30 13.91
CA TYR A 125 -14.20 0.02 13.30
C TYR A 125 -13.54 -1.17 13.99
N HIS A 126 -13.03 -0.96 15.21
CA HIS A 126 -12.37 -2.00 16.02
C HIS A 126 -11.09 -2.58 15.39
N VAL A 127 -10.45 -1.82 14.52
CA VAL A 127 -9.14 -2.17 13.97
C VAL A 127 -8.06 -1.43 14.77
N THR A 128 -7.40 -2.16 15.65
CA THR A 128 -6.36 -1.64 16.56
C THR A 128 -4.97 -2.05 16.10
N PRO A 129 -3.89 -1.38 16.58
CA PRO A 129 -2.53 -1.80 16.26
C PRO A 129 -2.24 -3.25 16.65
N GLU A 130 -2.80 -3.72 17.75
CA GLU A 130 -2.64 -5.11 18.22
C GLU A 130 -3.24 -6.11 17.22
N ILE A 131 -4.43 -5.83 16.72
CA ILE A 131 -5.11 -6.67 15.71
C ILE A 131 -4.29 -6.70 14.41
N VAL A 132 -3.80 -5.56 13.96
CA VAL A 132 -2.97 -5.48 12.75
C VAL A 132 -1.66 -6.25 12.94
N ALA A 133 -1.03 -6.13 14.10
CA ALA A 133 0.18 -6.88 14.41
C ALA A 133 -0.07 -8.39 14.44
N GLU A 134 -1.17 -8.85 15.01
CA GLU A 134 -1.55 -10.29 15.02
C GLU A 134 -1.79 -10.81 13.60
N GLU A 135 -2.53 -10.09 12.79
CA GLU A 135 -2.79 -10.46 11.40
C GLU A 135 -1.49 -10.48 10.58
N LEU A 136 -0.62 -9.51 10.81
CA LEU A 136 0.68 -9.46 10.15
C LEU A 136 1.55 -10.67 10.49
N GLN A 137 1.53 -11.14 11.73
CA GLN A 137 2.22 -12.37 12.13
C GLN A 137 1.68 -13.60 11.41
N LYS A 138 0.39 -13.71 11.23
CA LYS A 138 -0.23 -14.81 10.48
C LYS A 138 0.23 -14.82 9.02
N PHE A 139 0.30 -13.66 8.38
CA PHE A 139 0.80 -13.52 7.01
C PHE A 139 2.30 -13.83 6.90
N SER A 140 3.11 -13.52 7.92
CA SER A 140 4.55 -13.76 7.89
C SER A 140 4.91 -15.25 8.02
N VAL A 141 4.02 -16.07 8.56
CA VAL A 141 4.20 -17.52 8.72
C VAL A 141 3.72 -18.29 7.49
N GLY A 142 2.84 -17.71 6.67
CA GLY A 142 2.29 -18.34 5.47
C GLY A 142 2.96 -17.89 4.17
N ASP A 143 2.64 -18.58 3.09
CA ASP A 143 3.11 -18.29 1.73
C ASP A 143 2.57 -16.94 1.18
N ASP A 144 1.60 -16.33 1.84
CA ASP A 144 0.92 -15.11 1.36
C ASP A 144 1.82 -13.88 1.34
N PHE A 145 2.88 -13.87 2.14
CA PHE A 145 3.89 -12.81 2.11
C PHE A 145 4.63 -12.75 0.76
N ARG A 146 4.65 -13.86 0.06
CA ARG A 146 5.24 -13.96 -1.27
C ARG A 146 4.39 -13.29 -2.36
N SER A 147 3.10 -13.08 -2.12
CA SER A 147 2.21 -12.53 -3.14
C SER A 147 2.59 -11.11 -3.57
N GLU A 148 2.93 -10.24 -2.62
CA GLU A 148 3.35 -8.87 -2.90
C GLU A 148 4.73 -8.83 -3.59
N ILE A 149 5.64 -9.75 -3.22
CA ILE A 149 6.94 -9.90 -3.84
C ILE A 149 6.82 -10.58 -5.21
N GLN A 150 5.93 -11.54 -5.35
CA GLN A 150 5.71 -12.27 -6.60
C GLN A 150 5.04 -11.43 -7.68
N VAL A 151 4.08 -10.59 -7.34
CA VAL A 151 3.48 -9.64 -8.30
C VAL A 151 4.58 -8.76 -8.90
N HIS A 152 5.54 -8.36 -8.09
CA HIS A 152 6.67 -7.57 -8.55
C HIS A 152 7.67 -8.38 -9.38
N MET A 153 7.92 -9.64 -9.03
CA MET A 153 8.75 -10.56 -9.83
C MET A 153 8.10 -10.91 -11.17
N LEU A 154 6.78 -10.96 -11.24
CA LEU A 154 6.04 -11.17 -12.50
C LEU A 154 6.18 -9.97 -13.44
N ASP A 155 6.15 -8.75 -12.92
CA ASP A 155 6.41 -7.54 -13.71
C ASP A 155 7.86 -7.52 -14.25
N PHE A 156 8.83 -8.04 -13.51
CA PHE A 156 10.21 -8.21 -13.97
C PHE A 156 10.41 -9.45 -14.85
N GLY A 157 9.58 -10.47 -14.71
CA GLY A 157 9.61 -11.69 -15.51
C GLY A 157 9.27 -11.44 -16.98
N GLU A 158 8.56 -10.37 -17.28
CA GLU A 158 8.24 -9.97 -18.65
C GLU A 158 9.48 -9.57 -19.47
N GLU A 159 10.56 -9.15 -18.82
CA GLU A 159 11.82 -8.86 -19.48
C GLU A 159 12.66 -10.13 -19.77
N ASN A 160 12.31 -11.27 -19.20
CA ASN A 160 12.98 -12.55 -19.45
C ASN A 160 12.37 -13.23 -20.67
N LYS A 161 13.18 -13.55 -21.63
CA LYS A 161 12.79 -14.21 -22.90
C LYS A 161 12.06 -15.55 -22.74
N SER A 162 12.15 -16.19 -21.58
CA SER A 162 11.44 -17.42 -21.28
C SER A 162 10.00 -17.18 -20.82
N ALA A 163 9.66 -15.96 -20.42
CA ALA A 163 8.34 -15.58 -19.95
C ALA A 163 7.38 -15.13 -21.06
N GLY A 164 7.84 -14.97 -22.28
CA GLY A 164 7.04 -14.51 -23.41
C GLY A 164 5.81 -15.37 -23.69
N LYS A 165 5.94 -16.68 -23.59
CA LYS A 165 4.81 -17.61 -23.78
C LYS A 165 3.87 -17.66 -22.56
N GLU A 166 4.40 -17.52 -21.35
CA GLU A 166 3.61 -17.50 -20.14
C GLU A 166 2.86 -16.18 -19.97
N SER A 167 3.45 -15.06 -20.39
CA SER A 167 2.77 -13.77 -20.35
C SER A 167 1.61 -13.69 -21.35
N GLU A 168 1.74 -14.28 -22.53
CA GLU A 168 0.64 -14.41 -23.48
C GLU A 168 -0.50 -15.28 -22.90
N HIS A 169 -0.16 -16.34 -22.21
CA HIS A 169 -1.13 -17.22 -21.58
C HIS A 169 -1.84 -16.55 -20.37
N LEU A 170 -1.11 -15.75 -19.60
CA LEU A 170 -1.68 -14.99 -18.51
C LEU A 170 -2.61 -13.89 -19.01
N LEU A 171 -2.24 -13.19 -20.07
CA LEU A 171 -3.08 -12.18 -20.71
C LEU A 171 -4.36 -12.80 -21.29
N ASP A 172 -4.27 -13.97 -21.91
CA ASP A 172 -5.44 -14.72 -22.38
C ASP A 172 -6.34 -15.19 -21.23
N LYS A 173 -5.75 -15.46 -20.05
CA LYS A 173 -6.48 -15.92 -18.87
C LYS A 173 -7.15 -14.79 -18.07
N PHE A 174 -6.56 -13.60 -18.07
CA PHE A 174 -7.04 -12.45 -17.27
C PHE A 174 -7.73 -11.37 -18.06
N GLY A 175 -7.81 -11.51 -19.35
CA GLY A 175 -8.46 -10.47 -20.05
C GLY A 175 -8.40 -10.54 -21.53
N VAL A 176 -9.14 -9.67 -22.01
CA VAL A 176 -9.24 -9.36 -23.40
C VAL A 176 -7.89 -8.78 -23.81
N ASN A 177 -7.14 -9.52 -24.61
CA ASN A 177 -5.96 -8.97 -25.25
C ASN A 177 -6.42 -7.87 -26.22
N LEU A 178 -6.37 -6.62 -25.76
CA LEU A 178 -6.80 -5.46 -26.52
C LEU A 178 -6.10 -5.34 -27.86
N THR A 179 -4.82 -5.74 -27.91
CA THR A 179 -4.02 -5.73 -29.13
C THR A 179 -4.56 -6.75 -30.15
N ARG A 180 -4.94 -7.92 -29.69
CA ARG A 180 -5.53 -8.95 -30.53
C ARG A 180 -6.91 -8.54 -31.04
N LEU A 181 -7.74 -7.98 -30.17
CA LEU A 181 -9.06 -7.48 -30.55
C LEU A 181 -8.98 -6.31 -31.54
N ALA A 182 -8.01 -5.44 -31.39
CA ALA A 182 -7.75 -4.37 -32.33
C ALA A 182 -7.34 -4.93 -33.72
N ARG A 183 -6.51 -5.98 -33.74
CA ARG A 183 -6.11 -6.66 -34.99
C ARG A 183 -7.26 -7.40 -35.66
N GLU A 184 -8.18 -7.96 -34.86
CA GLU A 184 -9.36 -8.66 -35.37
C GLU A 184 -10.51 -7.70 -35.74
N GLY A 185 -10.33 -6.40 -35.56
CA GLY A 185 -11.34 -5.37 -35.89
C GLY A 185 -12.59 -5.43 -35.00
N LYS A 186 -12.50 -6.00 -33.82
CA LYS A 186 -13.61 -6.14 -32.85
C LYS A 186 -13.66 -5.02 -31.82
N ILE A 187 -12.76 -4.09 -31.91
CA ILE A 187 -12.75 -2.87 -31.09
C ILE A 187 -12.91 -1.67 -32.03
#